data_6c85ba9123eda6bcf13cd1cdceb9fea3
#
_entry.id   6c85ba9123eda6bcf13cd1cdceb9fea3
#
_cell.length_a   1.000
_cell.length_b   1.000
_cell.length_c   1.000
_cell.angle_alpha   90.00
_cell.angle_beta   90.00
_cell.angle_gamma   90.00
#
_symmetry.space_group_name_H-M   'P 1'
#
loop_
_entity.id
_entity.type
_entity.pdbx_description
1 polymer ?
#
loop_
_entity_poly.entity_id
_entity_poly.type
_entity_poly.pdbx_seq_one_letter_code
_entity_poly.pdbx_strand_id
1 'polypeptide(L)'
;SCIIANIGNGEVQSLNPDGSHRVLMTEANGKKMSSPNFPFMDSRERIWVSNSTARQDIGAALQSPAPDGCVVLIEGGNPRIMTEGICFANGIALDPEEKYLYVAETMMKRILRYRIYPSGALSGPEVYGPQSLGNVGYPDGIAFDEQGNLWVAFPSWNAIGYIDSKGNLEIVLEDRNAEVLHRPSNICFGWEERKTAFVGSLDGTAIPYFEVPYPGARLVHQRV
;
A
#
# COMPACT_ATOMS: atom_id res chain seq x y z
N SER A 1 15.14 11.18 5.96
CA SER A 1 13.78 11.72 5.80
C SER A 1 12.78 10.59 5.59
N CYS A 2 11.54 10.82 5.96
CA CYS A 2 10.42 9.90 5.78
C CYS A 2 9.45 10.47 4.73
N ILE A 3 8.93 9.63 3.83
CA ILE A 3 7.90 10.05 2.87
C ILE A 3 6.53 9.78 3.49
N ILE A 4 5.68 10.80 3.49
CA ILE A 4 4.35 10.77 4.08
C ILE A 4 3.31 11.10 3.02
N ALA A 5 2.30 10.26 2.88
CA ALA A 5 1.06 10.60 2.18
C ALA A 5 0.11 11.22 3.19
N ASN A 6 -0.09 12.54 3.08
CA ASN A 6 -0.95 13.30 3.97
C ASN A 6 -2.34 13.45 3.36
N ILE A 7 -3.19 12.50 3.69
CA ILE A 7 -4.57 12.44 3.18
C ILE A 7 -5.41 13.65 3.62
N GLY A 8 -5.07 14.27 4.77
CA GLY A 8 -5.83 15.39 5.32
C GLY A 8 -5.78 16.66 4.50
N ASN A 9 -4.67 16.90 3.79
CA ASN A 9 -4.51 18.09 2.95
C ASN A 9 -4.20 17.78 1.47
N GLY A 10 -4.20 16.50 1.10
CA GLY A 10 -3.98 16.08 -0.30
C GLY A 10 -2.52 16.20 -0.75
N GLU A 11 -1.56 16.01 0.15
CA GLU A 11 -0.14 16.22 -0.13
C GLU A 11 0.67 14.92 0.04
N VAL A 12 1.72 14.80 -0.75
CA VAL A 12 2.85 13.92 -0.43
C VAL A 12 3.99 14.79 0.06
N GLN A 13 4.56 14.43 1.19
CA GLN A 13 5.55 15.22 1.91
C GLN A 13 6.81 14.40 2.20
N SER A 14 7.97 15.05 2.22
CA SER A 14 9.19 14.53 2.80
C SER A 14 9.41 15.21 4.16
N LEU A 15 9.40 14.43 5.24
CA LEU A 15 9.61 14.88 6.61
C LEU A 15 11.05 14.57 7.04
N ASN A 16 11.76 15.55 7.55
CA ASN A 16 13.10 15.42 8.10
C ASN A 16 13.07 15.10 9.61
N PRO A 17 14.17 14.56 10.18
CA PRO A 17 14.25 14.28 11.62
C PRO A 17 14.10 15.52 12.52
N ASP A 18 14.39 16.71 12.02
CA ASP A 18 14.23 17.98 12.74
C ASP A 18 12.77 18.52 12.73
N GLY A 19 11.83 17.77 12.11
CA GLY A 19 10.44 18.15 11.96
C GLY A 19 10.15 19.07 10.77
N SER A 20 11.17 19.56 10.07
CA SER A 20 10.94 20.30 8.82
C SER A 20 10.41 19.37 7.73
N HIS A 21 9.54 19.90 6.85
CA HIS A 21 9.00 19.12 5.76
C HIS A 21 9.02 19.89 4.44
N ARG A 22 9.01 19.14 3.36
CA ARG A 22 8.88 19.65 2.00
C ARG A 22 7.74 18.93 1.28
N VAL A 23 6.86 19.67 0.63
CA VAL A 23 5.82 19.11 -0.23
C VAL A 23 6.46 18.59 -1.52
N LEU A 24 6.17 17.33 -1.84
CA LEU A 24 6.64 16.66 -3.05
C LEU A 24 5.58 16.63 -4.13
N MET A 25 4.29 16.60 -3.75
CA MET A 25 3.17 16.54 -4.68
C MET A 25 1.89 17.09 -4.02
N THR A 26 1.12 17.86 -4.79
CA THR A 26 -0.28 18.24 -4.52
C THR A 26 -1.18 17.91 -5.71
N GLU A 27 -0.58 17.77 -6.90
CA GLU A 27 -1.29 17.48 -8.15
C GLU A 27 -0.42 16.61 -9.06
N ALA A 28 -1.05 15.92 -10.01
CA ALA A 28 -0.39 15.18 -11.06
C ALA A 28 -1.20 15.31 -12.36
N ASN A 29 -0.52 15.56 -13.50
CA ASN A 29 -1.16 15.79 -14.79
C ASN A 29 -2.26 16.86 -14.76
N GLY A 30 -2.10 17.93 -13.94
CA GLY A 30 -3.08 19.00 -13.78
C GLY A 30 -4.33 18.60 -12.97
N LYS A 31 -4.35 17.42 -12.37
CA LYS A 31 -5.41 16.98 -11.45
C LYS A 31 -4.93 17.09 -10.01
N LYS A 32 -5.69 17.78 -9.17
CA LYS A 32 -5.42 17.85 -7.72
C LYS A 32 -5.61 16.48 -7.09
N MET A 33 -4.67 16.08 -6.23
CA MET A 33 -4.79 14.87 -5.43
C MET A 33 -5.63 15.15 -4.18
N SER A 34 -6.66 14.33 -3.95
CA SER A 34 -7.56 14.51 -2.81
C SER A 34 -7.24 13.59 -1.65
N SER A 35 -6.71 12.41 -1.95
CA SER A 35 -6.53 11.33 -0.97
C SER A 35 -5.26 10.52 -1.22
N PRO A 36 -4.06 11.17 -1.28
CA PRO A 36 -2.82 10.40 -1.32
C PRO A 36 -2.75 9.52 -0.07
N ASN A 37 -2.50 8.22 -0.26
CA ASN A 37 -2.65 7.24 0.81
C ASN A 37 -1.35 6.51 1.12
N PHE A 38 -0.78 5.80 0.17
CA PHE A 38 0.36 4.94 0.42
C PHE A 38 1.54 5.29 -0.50
N PRO A 39 2.69 5.72 0.05
CA PRO A 39 3.91 5.97 -0.73
C PRO A 39 4.83 4.74 -0.68
N PHE A 40 5.47 4.42 -1.80
CA PHE A 40 6.50 3.40 -1.90
C PHE A 40 7.66 3.92 -2.74
N MET A 41 8.89 3.79 -2.25
CA MET A 41 10.10 4.20 -2.99
C MET A 41 10.76 2.99 -3.63
N ASP A 42 11.06 3.08 -4.93
CA ASP A 42 11.78 2.04 -5.66
C ASP A 42 13.31 2.26 -5.64
N SER A 43 14.06 1.28 -6.19
CA SER A 43 15.53 1.31 -6.22
C SER A 43 16.14 2.45 -7.06
N ARG A 44 15.34 3.14 -7.85
CA ARG A 44 15.72 4.33 -8.62
C ARG A 44 15.34 5.63 -7.91
N GLU A 45 14.98 5.55 -6.63
CA GLU A 45 14.52 6.69 -5.82
C GLU A 45 13.24 7.36 -6.37
N ARG A 46 12.45 6.64 -7.18
CA ARG A 46 11.14 7.10 -7.63
C ARG A 46 10.11 6.76 -6.58
N ILE A 47 9.13 7.65 -6.39
CA ILE A 47 8.08 7.47 -5.38
C ILE A 47 6.77 7.13 -6.09
N TRP A 48 6.28 5.93 -5.88
CA TRP A 48 4.96 5.49 -6.27
C TRP A 48 3.98 5.85 -5.18
N VAL A 49 2.83 6.42 -5.53
CA VAL A 49 1.82 6.85 -4.55
C VAL A 49 0.45 6.45 -5.02
N SER A 50 -0.32 5.77 -4.17
CA SER A 50 -1.76 5.62 -4.40
C SER A 50 -2.48 6.90 -4.00
N ASN A 51 -3.48 7.29 -4.80
CA ASN A 51 -4.49 8.27 -4.44
C ASN A 51 -5.83 7.54 -4.40
N SER A 52 -6.41 7.39 -3.22
CA SER A 52 -7.53 6.46 -3.00
C SER A 52 -8.77 6.83 -3.79
N THR A 53 -9.08 8.10 -3.86
CA THR A 53 -10.27 8.65 -4.54
C THR A 53 -10.02 10.10 -4.95
N ALA A 54 -10.74 10.57 -5.95
CA ALA A 54 -10.76 11.98 -6.32
C ALA A 54 -11.64 12.84 -5.38
N ARG A 55 -12.34 12.24 -4.43
CA ARG A 55 -13.22 12.91 -3.47
C ARG A 55 -12.45 13.35 -2.24
N GLN A 56 -12.85 14.49 -1.67
CA GLN A 56 -12.29 14.96 -0.40
C GLN A 56 -12.91 14.22 0.81
N ASP A 57 -14.17 13.83 0.70
CA ASP A 57 -14.85 13.04 1.73
C ASP A 57 -14.62 11.54 1.50
N ILE A 58 -13.69 11.00 2.28
CA ILE A 58 -13.34 9.57 2.25
C ILE A 58 -14.49 8.70 2.73
N GLY A 59 -15.25 9.15 3.73
CA GLY A 59 -16.43 8.42 4.24
C GLY A 59 -17.45 8.23 3.13
N ALA A 60 -17.75 9.29 2.38
CA ALA A 60 -18.63 9.21 1.22
C ALA A 60 -18.07 8.31 0.10
N ALA A 61 -16.75 8.31 -0.11
CA ALA A 61 -16.10 7.44 -1.09
C ALA A 61 -16.23 5.95 -0.73
N LEU A 62 -16.12 5.60 0.55
CA LEU A 62 -16.31 4.24 1.06
C LEU A 62 -17.76 3.78 1.01
N GLN A 63 -18.72 4.68 1.27
CA GLN A 63 -20.16 4.36 1.22
C GLN A 63 -20.69 4.22 -0.21
N SER A 64 -20.11 4.96 -1.15
CA SER A 64 -20.50 4.91 -2.58
C SER A 64 -19.26 4.80 -3.44
N PRO A 65 -18.65 3.61 -3.55
CA PRO A 65 -17.40 3.40 -4.28
C PRO A 65 -17.51 3.80 -5.74
N ALA A 66 -16.44 4.42 -6.25
CA ALA A 66 -16.30 4.76 -7.66
C ALA A 66 -14.88 4.46 -8.14
N PRO A 67 -14.68 4.16 -9.44
CA PRO A 67 -13.34 3.91 -9.99
C PRO A 67 -12.63 5.24 -10.28
N ASP A 68 -12.42 6.06 -9.23
CA ASP A 68 -11.84 7.40 -9.31
C ASP A 68 -10.47 7.52 -8.61
N GLY A 69 -9.96 6.40 -8.08
CA GLY A 69 -8.61 6.31 -7.55
C GLY A 69 -7.56 6.10 -8.65
N CYS A 70 -6.32 6.40 -8.32
CA CYS A 70 -5.21 6.32 -9.27
C CYS A 70 -3.87 5.97 -8.57
N VAL A 71 -2.85 5.66 -9.37
CA VAL A 71 -1.46 5.59 -8.93
C VAL A 71 -0.66 6.67 -9.63
N VAL A 72 0.14 7.39 -8.86
CA VAL A 72 1.04 8.44 -9.31
C VAL A 72 2.49 7.98 -9.14
N LEU A 73 3.35 8.34 -10.07
CA LEU A 73 4.80 8.22 -9.99
C LEU A 73 5.42 9.61 -9.89
N ILE A 74 6.22 9.85 -8.86
CA ILE A 74 7.03 11.07 -8.71
C ILE A 74 8.47 10.69 -9.09
N GLU A 75 8.97 11.23 -10.19
CA GLU A 75 10.31 11.01 -10.71
C GLU A 75 10.99 12.34 -10.97
N GLY A 76 12.15 12.58 -10.34
CA GLY A 76 12.85 13.87 -10.48
C GLY A 76 12.03 15.09 -10.09
N GLY A 77 11.08 14.92 -9.15
CA GLY A 77 10.17 15.97 -8.70
C GLY A 77 8.96 16.21 -9.63
N ASN A 78 8.76 15.37 -10.66
CA ASN A 78 7.66 15.49 -11.60
C ASN A 78 6.62 14.39 -11.36
N PRO A 79 5.46 14.69 -10.75
CA PRO A 79 4.39 13.74 -10.54
C PRO A 79 3.60 13.46 -11.83
N ARG A 80 3.37 12.18 -12.12
CA ARG A 80 2.60 11.71 -13.28
C ARG A 80 1.63 10.62 -12.87
N ILE A 81 0.38 10.68 -13.33
CA ILE A 81 -0.59 9.60 -13.16
C ILE A 81 -0.20 8.45 -14.10
N MET A 82 0.00 7.26 -13.53
CA MET A 82 0.43 6.07 -14.25
C MET A 82 -0.72 5.13 -14.59
N THR A 83 -1.75 5.09 -13.78
CA THR A 83 -3.00 4.35 -14.01
C THR A 83 -4.13 5.00 -13.22
N GLU A 84 -5.36 4.87 -13.72
CA GLU A 84 -6.60 5.39 -13.12
C GLU A 84 -7.67 4.29 -13.13
N GLY A 85 -8.82 4.58 -12.56
CA GLY A 85 -9.97 3.69 -12.60
C GLY A 85 -9.97 2.64 -11.50
N ILE A 86 -9.30 2.91 -10.38
CA ILE A 86 -9.20 2.01 -9.23
C ILE A 86 -10.25 2.39 -8.18
N CYS A 87 -11.02 1.40 -7.74
CA CYS A 87 -12.01 1.62 -6.68
C CYS A 87 -11.35 1.63 -5.31
N PHE A 88 -10.91 2.80 -4.85
CA PHE A 88 -10.19 3.04 -3.62
C PHE A 88 -8.79 2.39 -3.63
N ALA A 89 -7.86 3.02 -4.35
CA ALA A 89 -6.45 2.61 -4.37
C ALA A 89 -5.82 2.82 -2.99
N ASN A 90 -5.32 1.75 -2.38
CA ASN A 90 -4.77 1.76 -1.03
C ASN A 90 -3.30 1.31 -1.02
N GLY A 91 -2.93 0.29 -0.26
CA GLY A 91 -1.56 -0.18 -0.18
C GLY A 91 -0.91 -0.43 -1.54
N ILE A 92 0.35 -0.03 -1.68
CA ILE A 92 1.18 -0.28 -2.86
C ILE A 92 2.42 -1.05 -2.45
N ALA A 93 2.84 -2.02 -3.25
CA ALA A 93 4.13 -2.66 -3.13
C ALA A 93 4.71 -2.96 -4.51
N LEU A 94 6.03 -3.01 -4.61
CA LEU A 94 6.74 -3.60 -5.73
C LEU A 94 7.20 -5.00 -5.33
N ASP A 95 7.22 -5.94 -6.27
CA ASP A 95 7.89 -7.21 -6.05
C ASP A 95 9.40 -6.99 -5.81
N PRO A 96 10.11 -7.94 -5.17
CA PRO A 96 11.53 -7.78 -4.85
C PRO A 96 12.44 -7.42 -6.05
N GLU A 97 11.99 -7.77 -7.25
CA GLU A 97 12.70 -7.52 -8.51
C GLU A 97 12.25 -6.23 -9.21
N GLU A 98 11.26 -5.54 -8.65
CA GLU A 98 10.67 -4.29 -9.18
C GLU A 98 10.15 -4.41 -10.62
N LYS A 99 9.68 -5.61 -10.99
CA LYS A 99 9.09 -5.90 -12.30
C LYS A 99 7.59 -5.60 -12.34
N TYR A 100 6.95 -5.68 -11.19
CA TYR A 100 5.51 -5.49 -11.04
C TYR A 100 5.18 -4.54 -9.89
N LEU A 101 4.16 -3.72 -10.14
CA LEU A 101 3.49 -2.92 -9.12
C LEU A 101 2.22 -3.64 -8.68
N TYR A 102 2.01 -3.74 -7.38
CA TYR A 102 0.80 -4.29 -6.77
C TYR A 102 0.04 -3.17 -6.06
N VAL A 103 -1.27 -3.20 -6.19
CA VAL A 103 -2.16 -2.19 -5.60
C VAL A 103 -3.33 -2.90 -4.92
N ALA A 104 -3.56 -2.59 -3.66
CA ALA A 104 -4.78 -2.99 -2.96
C ALA A 104 -5.96 -2.17 -3.49
N GLU A 105 -6.89 -2.82 -4.20
CA GLU A 105 -8.14 -2.22 -4.62
C GLU A 105 -9.21 -2.54 -3.59
N THR A 106 -9.29 -1.71 -2.54
CA THR A 106 -10.03 -1.99 -1.33
C THR A 106 -11.49 -2.30 -1.59
N MET A 107 -12.20 -1.45 -2.32
CA MET A 107 -13.66 -1.58 -2.48
C MET A 107 -14.07 -2.69 -3.44
N MET A 108 -13.14 -3.18 -4.27
CA MET A 108 -13.33 -4.39 -5.09
C MET A 108 -12.82 -5.65 -4.40
N LYS A 109 -12.23 -5.53 -3.21
CA LYS A 109 -11.73 -6.65 -2.39
C LYS A 109 -10.78 -7.55 -3.17
N ARG A 110 -9.79 -6.95 -3.82
CA ARG A 110 -8.81 -7.66 -4.63
C ARG A 110 -7.47 -6.92 -4.67
N ILE A 111 -6.45 -7.60 -5.14
CA ILE A 111 -5.15 -7.01 -5.46
C ILE A 111 -5.04 -6.89 -6.97
N LEU A 112 -4.68 -5.71 -7.44
CA LEU A 112 -4.30 -5.48 -8.84
C LEU A 112 -2.79 -5.59 -8.98
N ARG A 113 -2.33 -6.15 -10.11
CA ARG A 113 -0.94 -6.21 -10.51
C ARG A 113 -0.75 -5.59 -11.87
N TYR A 114 0.32 -4.79 -12.02
CA TYR A 114 0.71 -4.12 -13.25
C TYR A 114 2.17 -4.44 -13.56
N ARG A 115 2.47 -4.88 -14.77
CA ARG A 115 3.87 -4.99 -15.20
C ARG A 115 4.45 -3.59 -15.41
N ILE A 116 5.67 -3.37 -14.90
CA ILE A 116 6.42 -2.13 -15.10
C ILE A 116 7.35 -2.31 -16.31
N TYR A 117 7.19 -1.47 -17.33
CA TYR A 117 8.08 -1.46 -18.47
C TYR A 117 9.33 -0.60 -18.22
N PRO A 118 10.45 -0.78 -18.97
CA PRO A 118 11.65 0.03 -18.79
C PRO A 118 11.43 1.53 -18.91
N SER A 119 10.43 1.95 -19.67
CA SER A 119 9.99 3.35 -19.77
C SER A 119 9.30 3.90 -18.52
N GLY A 120 8.99 3.06 -17.54
CA GLY A 120 8.16 3.37 -16.38
C GLY A 120 6.66 3.24 -16.63
N ALA A 121 6.24 2.99 -17.88
CA ALA A 121 4.82 2.74 -18.19
C ALA A 121 4.34 1.44 -17.52
N LEU A 122 3.05 1.37 -17.22
CA LEU A 122 2.39 0.20 -16.67
C LEU A 122 1.62 -0.56 -17.76
N SER A 123 1.52 -1.89 -17.63
CA SER A 123 0.53 -2.68 -18.37
C SER A 123 -0.90 -2.33 -17.95
N GLY A 124 -1.90 -2.88 -18.64
CA GLY A 124 -3.24 -2.99 -18.08
C GLY A 124 -3.23 -3.83 -16.79
N PRO A 125 -4.20 -3.61 -15.88
CA PRO A 125 -4.30 -4.36 -14.63
C PRO A 125 -4.68 -5.82 -14.87
N GLU A 126 -4.11 -6.69 -14.04
CA GLU A 126 -4.56 -8.06 -13.85
C GLU A 126 -4.83 -8.30 -12.36
N VAL A 127 -5.78 -9.18 -12.04
CA VAL A 127 -6.02 -9.55 -10.64
C VAL A 127 -4.94 -10.52 -10.20
N TYR A 128 -4.28 -10.22 -9.06
CA TYR A 128 -3.30 -11.09 -8.44
C TYR A 128 -3.91 -11.85 -7.26
N GLY A 129 -3.78 -13.17 -7.27
CA GLY A 129 -4.40 -14.03 -6.28
C GLY A 129 -5.87 -14.30 -6.56
N PRO A 130 -6.71 -14.47 -5.53
CA PRO A 130 -8.13 -14.72 -5.71
C PRO A 130 -8.84 -13.56 -6.41
N GLN A 131 -9.86 -13.88 -7.24
CA GLN A 131 -10.70 -12.86 -7.88
C GLN A 131 -11.44 -11.97 -6.86
N SER A 132 -11.67 -12.50 -5.65
CA SER A 132 -12.17 -11.76 -4.50
C SER A 132 -11.54 -12.33 -3.23
N LEU A 133 -11.15 -11.45 -2.33
CA LEU A 133 -10.59 -11.78 -1.02
C LEU A 133 -11.67 -12.13 0.03
N GLY A 134 -12.92 -12.30 -0.42
CA GLY A 134 -14.06 -12.69 0.43
C GLY A 134 -14.90 -11.51 0.92
N ASN A 135 -15.94 -11.82 1.67
CA ASN A 135 -16.96 -10.82 2.04
C ASN A 135 -16.43 -9.68 2.90
N VAL A 136 -15.45 -9.95 3.77
CA VAL A 136 -14.83 -8.98 4.68
C VAL A 136 -13.38 -8.65 4.30
N GLY A 137 -12.89 -9.19 3.19
CA GLY A 137 -11.49 -9.07 2.72
C GLY A 137 -11.21 -7.74 2.02
N TYR A 138 -11.47 -6.62 2.67
CA TYR A 138 -11.10 -5.29 2.20
C TYR A 138 -9.58 -5.08 2.45
N PRO A 139 -8.71 -5.20 1.42
CA PRO A 139 -7.28 -5.04 1.60
C PRO A 139 -6.92 -3.59 1.85
N ASP A 140 -5.95 -3.37 2.74
CA ASP A 140 -5.40 -2.04 3.05
C ASP A 140 -3.90 -2.02 2.73
N GLY A 141 -3.00 -1.90 3.70
CA GLY A 141 -1.57 -1.93 3.48
C GLY A 141 -1.07 -3.32 3.05
N ILE A 142 -0.06 -3.33 2.19
CA ILE A 142 0.54 -4.54 1.65
C ILE A 142 2.07 -4.46 1.66
N ALA A 143 2.74 -5.60 1.85
CA ALA A 143 4.20 -5.69 1.82
C ALA A 143 4.65 -7.08 1.36
N PHE A 144 5.78 -7.17 0.65
CA PHE A 144 6.38 -8.45 0.28
C PHE A 144 7.35 -8.98 1.33
N ASP A 145 7.44 -10.31 1.44
CA ASP A 145 8.59 -10.99 2.01
C ASP A 145 9.58 -11.44 0.92
N GLU A 146 10.74 -11.97 1.32
CA GLU A 146 11.78 -12.42 0.39
C GLU A 146 11.41 -13.71 -0.38
N GLN A 147 10.35 -14.42 0.02
CA GLN A 147 9.84 -15.58 -0.70
C GLN A 147 8.81 -15.21 -1.78
N GLY A 148 8.47 -13.91 -1.86
CA GLY A 148 7.49 -13.40 -2.80
C GLY A 148 6.05 -13.57 -2.33
N ASN A 149 5.81 -13.81 -1.04
CA ASN A 149 4.47 -13.74 -0.47
C ASN A 149 4.09 -12.28 -0.28
N LEU A 150 2.93 -11.89 -0.78
CA LEU A 150 2.35 -10.57 -0.59
C LEU A 150 1.48 -10.55 0.67
N TRP A 151 1.99 -10.00 1.73
CA TRP A 151 1.28 -9.81 2.98
C TRP A 151 0.27 -8.68 2.87
N VAL A 152 -0.89 -8.87 3.49
CA VAL A 152 -2.05 -7.97 3.37
C VAL A 152 -2.68 -7.76 4.76
N ALA A 153 -2.94 -6.51 5.10
CA ALA A 153 -3.74 -6.14 6.25
C ALA A 153 -5.22 -5.99 5.86
N PHE A 154 -6.12 -6.54 6.69
CA PHE A 154 -7.57 -6.55 6.48
C PHE A 154 -8.31 -5.89 7.64
N PRO A 155 -8.54 -4.55 7.61
CA PRO A 155 -9.18 -3.84 8.73
C PRO A 155 -10.57 -4.36 9.11
N SER A 156 -11.40 -4.64 8.10
CA SER A 156 -12.79 -5.08 8.31
C SER A 156 -12.90 -6.55 8.77
N TRP A 157 -11.87 -7.33 8.51
CA TRP A 157 -11.79 -8.73 8.96
C TRP A 157 -11.10 -8.85 10.32
N ASN A 158 -10.36 -7.82 10.69
CA ASN A 158 -9.45 -7.81 11.81
C ASN A 158 -8.39 -8.92 11.71
N ALA A 159 -7.76 -9.03 10.54
CA ALA A 159 -6.86 -10.11 10.18
C ALA A 159 -5.63 -9.63 9.42
N ILE A 160 -4.58 -10.46 9.46
CA ILE A 160 -3.40 -10.39 8.61
C ILE A 160 -3.29 -11.71 7.86
N GLY A 161 -3.04 -11.64 6.57
CA GLY A 161 -2.78 -12.81 5.73
C GLY A 161 -1.73 -12.50 4.67
N TYR A 162 -1.46 -13.46 3.82
CA TYR A 162 -0.62 -13.27 2.63
C TYR A 162 -1.19 -14.02 1.42
N ILE A 163 -0.85 -13.54 0.23
CA ILE A 163 -1.07 -14.24 -1.02
C ILE A 163 0.28 -14.82 -1.45
N ASP A 164 0.35 -16.14 -1.59
CA ASP A 164 1.57 -16.84 -2.00
C ASP A 164 1.89 -16.61 -3.49
N SER A 165 3.07 -17.02 -3.94
CA SER A 165 3.50 -16.89 -5.33
C SER A 165 2.63 -17.70 -6.34
N LYS A 166 1.79 -18.62 -5.84
CA LYS A 166 0.81 -19.38 -6.65
C LYS A 166 -0.57 -18.71 -6.68
N GLY A 167 -0.74 -17.62 -5.93
CA GLY A 167 -1.99 -16.88 -5.86
C GLY A 167 -2.98 -17.40 -4.81
N ASN A 168 -2.56 -18.21 -3.85
CA ASN A 168 -3.43 -18.69 -2.77
C ASN A 168 -3.39 -17.69 -1.59
N LEU A 169 -4.57 -17.35 -1.07
CA LEU A 169 -4.68 -16.54 0.15
C LEU A 169 -4.60 -17.45 1.39
N GLU A 170 -3.72 -17.10 2.33
CA GLU A 170 -3.63 -17.70 3.65
C GLU A 170 -3.81 -16.64 4.73
N ILE A 171 -4.70 -16.89 5.69
CA ILE A 171 -4.87 -16.02 6.87
C ILE A 171 -3.98 -16.54 7.98
N VAL A 172 -3.03 -15.72 8.40
CA VAL A 172 -2.02 -16.05 9.41
C VAL A 172 -2.48 -15.68 10.80
N LEU A 173 -3.16 -14.55 10.92
CA LEU A 173 -3.64 -14.03 12.19
C LEU A 173 -5.04 -13.45 11.99
N GLU A 174 -6.01 -13.93 12.79
CA GLU A 174 -7.37 -13.44 12.86
C GLU A 174 -7.75 -13.19 14.32
N ASP A 175 -8.13 -11.97 14.65
CA ASP A 175 -8.51 -11.57 16.00
C ASP A 175 -9.95 -11.05 16.01
N ARG A 176 -10.91 -11.99 16.07
CA ARG A 176 -12.34 -11.68 16.00
C ARG A 176 -12.84 -10.83 17.15
N ASN A 177 -12.16 -10.88 18.28
CA ASN A 177 -12.55 -10.15 19.49
C ASN A 177 -11.88 -8.79 19.62
N ALA A 178 -10.97 -8.46 18.70
CA ALA A 178 -10.15 -7.24 18.76
C ALA A 178 -9.39 -7.09 20.11
N GLU A 179 -8.75 -8.16 20.57
CA GLU A 179 -7.97 -8.15 21.80
C GLU A 179 -6.55 -7.60 21.59
N VAL A 180 -5.99 -7.83 20.40
CA VAL A 180 -4.62 -7.44 20.01
C VAL A 180 -4.64 -6.61 18.73
N LEU A 181 -5.37 -7.08 17.69
CA LEU A 181 -5.54 -6.34 16.45
C LEU A 181 -6.75 -5.41 16.54
N HIS A 182 -6.53 -4.14 16.23
CA HIS A 182 -7.58 -3.13 16.25
C HIS A 182 -7.70 -2.49 14.87
N ARG A 183 -8.36 -3.19 13.93
CA ARG A 183 -8.47 -2.81 12.53
C ARG A 183 -7.09 -2.60 11.87
N PRO A 184 -6.33 -3.68 11.67
CA PRO A 184 -4.99 -3.61 11.09
C PRO A 184 -5.05 -2.97 9.69
N SER A 185 -4.29 -1.90 9.50
CA SER A 185 -4.31 -1.11 8.28
C SER A 185 -3.00 -1.19 7.49
N ASN A 186 -1.94 -1.66 8.12
CA ASN A 186 -0.65 -1.78 7.46
C ASN A 186 0.18 -2.90 8.07
N ILE A 187 1.16 -3.37 7.30
CA ILE A 187 2.16 -4.33 7.76
C ILE A 187 3.52 -3.94 7.20
N CYS A 188 4.55 -3.99 8.02
CA CYS A 188 5.93 -3.83 7.60
C CYS A 188 6.84 -4.77 8.38
N PHE A 189 8.07 -4.97 7.89
CA PHE A 189 9.03 -5.89 8.49
C PHE A 189 10.23 -5.11 9.01
N GLY A 190 10.71 -5.49 10.20
CA GLY A 190 11.78 -4.79 10.90
C GLY A 190 12.72 -5.72 11.66
N TRP A 191 13.54 -5.09 12.52
CA TRP A 191 14.71 -5.63 13.18
C TRP A 191 15.81 -6.08 12.20
N GLU A 192 16.93 -6.56 12.73
CA GLU A 192 18.13 -6.91 11.95
C GLU A 192 17.85 -7.95 10.88
N GLU A 193 17.07 -8.98 11.20
CA GLU A 193 16.73 -10.08 10.26
C GLU A 193 15.47 -9.82 9.44
N ARG A 194 14.74 -8.73 9.70
CA ARG A 194 13.43 -8.43 9.08
C ARG A 194 12.39 -9.55 9.22
N LYS A 195 12.52 -10.37 10.27
CA LYS A 195 11.58 -11.46 10.58
C LYS A 195 10.52 -11.08 11.60
N THR A 196 10.47 -9.82 11.98
CA THR A 196 9.41 -9.30 12.84
C THR A 196 8.47 -8.45 12.00
N ALA A 197 7.22 -8.87 11.91
CA ALA A 197 6.15 -8.10 11.30
C ALA A 197 5.56 -7.14 12.32
N PHE A 198 5.49 -5.85 11.98
CA PHE A 198 4.83 -4.79 12.75
C PHE A 198 3.52 -4.43 12.06
N VAL A 199 2.47 -4.30 12.82
CA VAL A 199 1.12 -4.05 12.31
C VAL A 199 0.67 -2.64 12.69
N GLY A 200 0.41 -1.80 11.68
CA GLY A 200 -0.29 -0.53 11.86
C GLY A 200 -1.78 -0.77 12.07
N SER A 201 -2.45 0.14 12.78
CA SER A 201 -3.84 -0.05 13.19
C SER A 201 -4.60 1.28 13.06
N LEU A 202 -5.89 1.22 12.69
CA LEU A 202 -6.75 2.40 12.61
C LEU A 202 -7.26 2.85 13.98
N ASP A 203 -7.51 1.90 14.89
CA ASP A 203 -8.17 2.16 16.17
C ASP A 203 -7.28 1.77 17.37
N GLY A 204 -6.11 1.17 17.15
CA GLY A 204 -5.22 0.72 18.21
C GLY A 204 -4.34 1.85 18.78
N THR A 205 -3.97 1.70 20.05
CA THR A 205 -3.03 2.60 20.73
C THR A 205 -1.63 1.99 20.87
N ALA A 206 -1.43 0.78 20.36
CA ALA A 206 -0.16 0.05 20.33
C ALA A 206 0.13 -0.43 18.91
N ILE A 207 1.38 -0.78 18.66
CA ILE A 207 1.82 -1.42 17.43
C ILE A 207 2.05 -2.90 17.75
N PRO A 208 1.11 -3.80 17.44
CA PRO A 208 1.32 -5.23 17.58
C PRO A 208 2.44 -5.71 16.68
N TYR A 209 3.15 -6.74 17.10
CA TYR A 209 4.17 -7.39 16.28
C TYR A 209 4.19 -8.90 16.52
N PHE A 210 4.67 -9.65 15.54
CA PHE A 210 4.83 -11.10 15.62
C PHE A 210 5.96 -11.57 14.71
N GLU A 211 6.50 -12.75 15.02
CA GLU A 211 7.55 -13.36 14.21
C GLU A 211 6.98 -14.02 12.96
N VAL A 212 7.70 -13.86 11.85
CA VAL A 212 7.37 -14.45 10.55
C VAL A 212 8.48 -15.42 10.10
N PRO A 213 8.14 -16.46 9.35
CA PRO A 213 9.11 -17.49 8.96
C PRO A 213 10.18 -16.97 7.98
N TYR A 214 9.85 -15.97 7.16
CA TYR A 214 10.73 -15.43 6.14
C TYR A 214 10.95 -13.94 6.35
N PRO A 215 12.16 -13.43 6.04
CA PRO A 215 12.44 -12.01 6.11
C PRO A 215 11.52 -11.20 5.20
N GLY A 216 11.08 -10.04 5.63
CA GLY A 216 10.46 -9.06 4.75
C GLY A 216 11.41 -8.64 3.61
N ALA A 217 10.86 -8.35 2.43
CA ALA A 217 11.63 -7.85 1.31
C ALA A 217 12.37 -6.55 1.70
N ARG A 218 13.61 -6.40 1.22
CA ARG A 218 14.41 -5.22 1.53
C ARG A 218 13.83 -3.97 0.88
N LEU A 219 13.56 -2.98 1.68
CA LEU A 219 13.23 -1.65 1.22
C LEU A 219 14.50 -0.93 0.75
N VAL A 220 14.35 0.12 -0.05
CA VAL A 220 15.47 0.83 -0.68
C VAL A 220 16.54 1.28 0.31
N HIS A 221 16.13 1.78 1.48
CA HIS A 221 17.05 2.23 2.53
C HIS A 221 17.77 1.09 3.29
N GLN A 222 17.39 -0.16 3.05
CA GLN A 222 17.97 -1.38 3.64
C GLN A 222 18.88 -2.12 2.62
N ARG A 223 18.99 -1.62 1.39
CA ARG A 223 19.81 -2.20 0.30
C ARG A 223 21.25 -1.60 0.30
N VAL A 224 21.87 -1.57 1.50
CA VAL A 224 23.27 -1.09 1.65
C VAL A 224 24.24 -2.26 1.50
#